data_249ac71bb69caa0264da2421e0e70f29
#
_entry.id   249ac71bb69caa0264da2421e0e70f29
#
_cell.length_a   1.000
_cell.length_b   1.000
_cell.length_c   1.000
_cell.angle_alpha   90.00
_cell.angle_beta   90.00
_cell.angle_gamma   90.00
#
_symmetry.space_group_name_H-M   'P 1'
#
loop_
_entity.id
_entity.type
_entity.pdbx_description
1 polymer ?
#
loop_
_entity_poly.entity_id
_entity_poly.type
_entity_poly.pdbx_seq_one_letter_code
_entity_poly.pdbx_strand_id
1 'polypeptide(L)'
;MAGLVRADSRAFALLLGLNALAALAGLAGPWLLGRIVDEVRAGGGVGAVDRMALAILVCSAAQLLLARWARYVGHRFGERTLARVRERFVDRALSLPASVVERAGTGDLTTRGTADVTTVGTTLRDAGPDLLVNAVQTLFLAAALFVLSPPLGAVALVLLLPIRWVLRWYLRHARDGYLAEGAANSDVAEIVASTVAGARTIEAFRLAGRRVAASRRALEVSRRARFHTLYLRSVLFPVIEVSYVVPVAGVLLAGGFLHAHGRVSVGAVVACALYLQQLTGPLDEVLMRFEELQRSGASFARVEGLALAPRAAADDAAVPADDRIDVSGVRYAYDRGGEVLRGVDLTVRPGERLAVVGPSGAGKTTLSRLLAGVDAPDEGAVTVGGVPVVALSPERLRRQVVLVTQEHHVFLGTVRDNLLIAEPDATDDRLWAALAAVGAEEWVRELPDGLGTELGGDGSRADGPRAQQLALARVVLADPHTLILDEATALLDPTTARHTERALAAVLEGRTVIAVAHRLHTAHDADRVAVMEDGRLAELGTHDELVAAGGAYAALWGSWHGETRETPSG
;
A
#
# COMPACT_ATOMS: atom_id res chain seq x y z
N MET A 1 0.42 7.07 -15.37
CA MET A 1 1.42 8.13 -15.69
C MET A 1 0.89 9.18 -16.66
N ALA A 2 0.36 8.85 -17.85
CA ALA A 2 -0.14 9.88 -18.79
C ALA A 2 -1.20 10.84 -18.20
N GLY A 3 -2.09 10.37 -17.33
CA GLY A 3 -3.09 11.20 -16.64
C GLY A 3 -2.49 12.19 -15.63
N LEU A 4 -1.37 11.82 -14.99
CA LEU A 4 -0.68 12.69 -14.02
C LEU A 4 0.04 13.85 -14.72
N VAL A 5 0.63 13.58 -15.90
CA VAL A 5 1.28 14.60 -16.73
C VAL A 5 0.26 15.58 -17.32
N ARG A 6 -0.91 15.06 -17.74
CA ARG A 6 -2.00 15.92 -18.27
C ARG A 6 -2.56 16.88 -17.21
N ALA A 7 -2.54 16.51 -15.95
CA ALA A 7 -3.06 17.33 -14.85
C ALA A 7 -2.22 18.60 -14.58
N ASP A 8 -0.93 18.65 -15.02
CA ASP A 8 -0.06 19.82 -14.87
C ASP A 8 0.76 20.07 -16.15
N SER A 9 0.08 20.07 -17.30
CA SER A 9 0.69 20.18 -18.64
C SER A 9 1.49 21.46 -18.84
N ARG A 10 1.10 22.55 -18.18
CA ARG A 10 1.83 23.85 -18.25
C ARG A 10 3.20 23.78 -17.57
N ALA A 11 3.27 23.18 -16.39
CA ALA A 11 4.53 23.00 -15.69
C ALA A 11 5.45 22.05 -16.46
N PHE A 12 4.91 21.00 -17.06
CA PHE A 12 5.66 20.06 -17.89
C PHE A 12 6.18 20.71 -19.16
N ALA A 13 5.37 21.52 -19.86
CA ALA A 13 5.81 22.28 -21.03
C ALA A 13 6.89 23.32 -20.70
N LEU A 14 6.76 24.03 -19.57
CA LEU A 14 7.78 24.96 -19.07
C LEU A 14 9.09 24.23 -18.75
N LEU A 15 9.02 23.06 -18.11
CA LEU A 15 10.18 22.22 -17.83
C LEU A 15 10.91 21.82 -19.11
N LEU A 16 10.18 21.35 -20.12
CA LEU A 16 10.74 21.01 -21.45
C LEU A 16 11.37 22.21 -22.12
N GLY A 17 10.70 23.36 -22.12
CA GLY A 17 11.22 24.60 -22.75
C GLY A 17 12.50 25.09 -22.07
N LEU A 18 12.54 25.13 -20.75
CA LEU A 18 13.73 25.51 -19.98
C LEU A 18 14.92 24.57 -20.26
N ASN A 19 14.66 23.27 -20.31
CA ASN A 19 15.70 22.29 -20.62
C ASN A 19 16.20 22.37 -22.05
N ALA A 20 15.31 22.58 -23.01
CA ALA A 20 15.71 22.80 -24.41
C ALA A 20 16.59 24.05 -24.56
N LEU A 21 16.22 25.15 -23.90
CA LEU A 21 17.03 26.37 -23.89
C LEU A 21 18.38 26.17 -23.19
N ALA A 22 18.40 25.45 -22.05
CA ALA A 22 19.65 25.11 -21.36
C ALA A 22 20.56 24.23 -22.23
N ALA A 23 20.00 23.22 -22.92
CA ALA A 23 20.74 22.38 -23.85
C ALA A 23 21.32 23.19 -25.01
N LEU A 24 20.53 24.07 -25.63
CA LEU A 24 21.02 24.97 -26.70
C LEU A 24 22.14 25.86 -26.21
N ALA A 25 22.02 26.49 -25.05
CA ALA A 25 23.09 27.31 -24.47
C ALA A 25 24.37 26.47 -24.21
N GLY A 26 24.22 25.21 -23.81
CA GLY A 26 25.34 24.28 -23.58
C GLY A 26 26.08 23.87 -24.86
N LEU A 27 25.41 23.89 -26.02
CA LEU A 27 26.05 23.61 -27.30
C LEU A 27 27.02 24.73 -27.76
N ALA A 28 26.84 25.95 -27.27
CA ALA A 28 27.66 27.09 -27.67
C ALA A 28 29.14 26.93 -27.27
N GLY A 29 29.43 26.33 -26.12
CA GLY A 29 30.79 26.18 -25.61
C GLY A 29 31.71 25.42 -26.57
N PRO A 30 31.43 24.13 -26.88
CA PRO A 30 32.25 23.34 -27.82
C PRO A 30 32.31 23.95 -29.23
N TRP A 31 31.19 24.50 -29.71
CA TRP A 31 31.16 25.14 -31.02
C TRP A 31 32.07 26.37 -31.12
N LEU A 32 31.98 27.27 -30.12
CA LEU A 32 32.83 28.47 -30.07
C LEU A 32 34.31 28.10 -29.86
N LEU A 33 34.61 27.08 -29.05
CA LEU A 33 35.95 26.55 -28.88
C LEU A 33 36.53 26.05 -30.22
N GLY A 34 35.74 25.31 -31.01
CA GLY A 34 36.13 24.91 -32.34
C GLY A 34 36.42 26.10 -33.25
N ARG A 35 35.56 27.16 -33.20
CA ARG A 35 35.80 28.40 -33.94
C ARG A 35 37.07 29.14 -33.52
N ILE A 36 37.37 29.18 -32.22
CA ILE A 36 38.62 29.76 -31.70
C ILE A 36 39.85 29.03 -32.30
N VAL A 37 39.81 27.70 -32.36
CA VAL A 37 40.91 26.89 -32.91
C VAL A 37 41.12 27.24 -34.41
N ASP A 38 40.04 27.34 -35.17
CA ASP A 38 40.13 27.70 -36.60
C ASP A 38 40.63 29.12 -36.79
N GLU A 39 40.18 30.11 -36.01
CA GLU A 39 40.60 31.52 -36.05
C GLU A 39 42.09 31.70 -35.71
N VAL A 40 42.55 31.01 -34.65
CA VAL A 40 43.97 31.02 -34.25
C VAL A 40 44.85 30.43 -35.35
N ARG A 41 44.43 29.37 -36.00
CA ARG A 41 45.16 28.77 -37.15
C ARG A 41 45.18 29.68 -38.39
N ALA A 42 44.14 30.46 -38.59
CA ALA A 42 44.05 31.44 -39.66
C ALA A 42 44.88 32.73 -39.41
N GLY A 43 45.52 32.85 -38.23
CA GLY A 43 46.29 34.06 -37.86
C GLY A 43 45.39 35.22 -37.40
N GLY A 44 44.16 34.89 -36.92
CA GLY A 44 43.20 35.91 -36.47
C GLY A 44 43.67 36.65 -35.21
N GLY A 45 43.15 37.87 -35.05
CA GLY A 45 43.57 38.77 -33.98
C GLY A 45 43.01 38.34 -32.59
N VAL A 46 43.76 38.66 -31.54
CA VAL A 46 43.42 38.38 -30.13
C VAL A 46 42.00 38.84 -29.77
N GLY A 47 41.54 39.97 -30.29
CA GLY A 47 40.20 40.50 -30.00
C GLY A 47 39.03 39.63 -30.54
N ALA A 48 39.26 38.79 -31.56
CA ALA A 48 38.24 37.81 -31.99
C ALA A 48 38.14 36.66 -31.01
N VAL A 49 39.27 36.18 -30.52
CA VAL A 49 39.35 35.12 -29.50
C VAL A 49 38.70 35.58 -28.19
N ASP A 50 39.01 36.83 -27.74
CA ASP A 50 38.43 37.40 -26.51
C ASP A 50 36.90 37.49 -26.58
N ARG A 51 36.33 37.92 -27.70
CA ARG A 51 34.86 37.96 -27.89
C ARG A 51 34.23 36.57 -27.83
N MET A 52 34.85 35.57 -28.45
CA MET A 52 34.36 34.19 -28.43
C MET A 52 34.47 33.59 -27.00
N ALA A 53 35.59 33.87 -26.31
CA ALA A 53 35.76 33.44 -24.90
C ALA A 53 34.71 34.08 -23.98
N LEU A 54 34.44 35.38 -24.15
CA LEU A 54 33.36 36.06 -23.42
C LEU A 54 31.98 35.45 -23.74
N ALA A 55 31.71 35.13 -25.00
CA ALA A 55 30.48 34.46 -25.40
C ALA A 55 30.32 33.08 -24.76
N ILE A 56 31.40 32.30 -24.62
CA ILE A 56 31.41 31.03 -23.89
C ILE A 56 30.99 31.26 -22.44
N LEU A 57 31.56 32.24 -21.74
CA LEU A 57 31.23 32.57 -20.35
C LEU A 57 29.75 32.98 -20.21
N VAL A 58 29.24 33.82 -21.11
CA VAL A 58 27.83 34.25 -21.09
C VAL A 58 26.90 33.08 -21.34
N CYS A 59 27.18 32.24 -22.35
CA CYS A 59 26.36 31.05 -22.63
C CYS A 59 26.39 30.02 -21.49
N SER A 60 27.57 29.82 -20.87
CA SER A 60 27.70 28.92 -19.72
C SER A 60 26.94 29.45 -18.50
N ALA A 61 26.97 30.76 -18.24
CA ALA A 61 26.18 31.39 -17.18
C ALA A 61 24.68 31.25 -17.46
N ALA A 62 24.26 31.48 -18.71
CA ALA A 62 22.86 31.30 -19.13
C ALA A 62 22.42 29.83 -18.98
N GLN A 63 23.25 28.89 -19.41
CA GLN A 63 23.01 27.44 -19.22
C GLN A 63 22.82 27.10 -17.74
N LEU A 64 23.70 27.57 -16.84
CA LEU A 64 23.62 27.33 -15.40
C LEU A 64 22.32 27.85 -14.81
N LEU A 65 21.95 29.09 -15.17
CA LEU A 65 20.71 29.71 -14.69
C LEU A 65 19.47 28.95 -15.19
N LEU A 66 19.42 28.64 -16.49
CA LEU A 66 18.31 27.88 -17.08
C LEU A 66 18.20 26.49 -16.48
N ALA A 67 19.31 25.78 -16.31
CA ALA A 67 19.34 24.46 -15.68
C ALA A 67 18.90 24.52 -14.21
N ARG A 68 19.27 25.57 -13.46
CA ARG A 68 18.79 25.79 -12.08
C ARG A 68 17.27 25.94 -12.06
N TRP A 69 16.73 26.79 -12.92
CA TRP A 69 15.28 27.00 -13.00
C TRP A 69 14.54 25.76 -13.48
N ALA A 70 15.08 25.04 -14.44
CA ALA A 70 14.51 23.78 -14.92
C ALA A 70 14.43 22.74 -13.80
N ARG A 71 15.50 22.58 -13.01
CA ARG A 71 15.51 21.69 -11.83
C ARG A 71 14.48 22.12 -10.78
N TYR A 72 14.40 23.41 -10.46
CA TYR A 72 13.42 23.94 -9.52
C TYR A 72 11.97 23.62 -9.96
N VAL A 73 11.65 23.89 -11.23
CA VAL A 73 10.32 23.58 -11.79
C VAL A 73 10.08 22.07 -11.79
N GLY A 74 11.10 21.26 -12.11
CA GLY A 74 11.04 19.80 -12.11
C GLY A 74 10.73 19.22 -10.74
N HIS A 75 11.47 19.63 -9.71
CA HIS A 75 11.22 19.19 -8.33
C HIS A 75 9.83 19.62 -7.84
N ARG A 76 9.42 20.86 -8.13
CA ARG A 76 8.07 21.34 -7.77
C ARG A 76 6.96 20.55 -8.47
N PHE A 77 7.15 20.17 -9.72
CA PHE A 77 6.24 19.29 -10.46
C PHE A 77 6.20 17.89 -9.84
N GLY A 78 7.36 17.34 -9.48
CA GLY A 78 7.48 16.03 -8.82
C GLY A 78 6.77 16.00 -7.47
N GLU A 79 6.98 17.00 -6.61
CA GLU A 79 6.33 17.10 -5.29
C GLU A 79 4.80 17.20 -5.39
N ARG A 80 4.28 18.00 -6.33
CA ARG A 80 2.83 18.08 -6.57
C ARG A 80 2.26 16.75 -7.07
N THR A 81 3.02 16.05 -7.90
CA THR A 81 2.60 14.75 -8.42
C THR A 81 2.61 13.70 -7.32
N LEU A 82 3.61 13.70 -6.43
CA LEU A 82 3.69 12.85 -5.26
C LEU A 82 2.51 13.10 -4.30
N ALA A 83 2.20 14.36 -4.00
CA ALA A 83 1.06 14.70 -3.15
C ALA A 83 -0.23 14.09 -3.69
N ARG A 84 -0.50 14.24 -5.01
CA ARG A 84 -1.68 13.63 -5.66
C ARG A 84 -1.69 12.09 -5.62
N VAL A 85 -0.52 11.46 -5.76
CA VAL A 85 -0.43 9.99 -5.65
C VAL A 85 -0.74 9.54 -4.22
N ARG A 86 -0.23 10.28 -3.22
CA ARG A 86 -0.48 10.00 -1.81
C ARG A 86 -1.95 10.20 -1.43
N GLU A 87 -2.57 11.31 -1.86
CA GLU A 87 -4.00 11.57 -1.65
C GLU A 87 -4.85 10.46 -2.26
N ARG A 88 -4.61 10.11 -3.52
CA ARG A 88 -5.33 9.02 -4.19
C ARG A 88 -5.12 7.66 -3.51
N PHE A 89 -3.93 7.39 -3.00
CA PHE A 89 -3.68 6.17 -2.25
C PHE A 89 -4.52 6.13 -0.97
N VAL A 90 -4.52 7.22 -0.20
CA VAL A 90 -5.30 7.33 1.05
C VAL A 90 -6.79 7.20 0.76
N ASP A 91 -7.33 7.95 -0.21
CA ASP A 91 -8.74 7.87 -0.61
C ASP A 91 -9.15 6.44 -1.00
N ARG A 92 -8.28 5.75 -1.75
CA ARG A 92 -8.52 4.37 -2.15
C ARG A 92 -8.41 3.40 -0.98
N ALA A 93 -7.39 3.54 -0.15
CA ALA A 93 -7.21 2.68 1.03
C ALA A 93 -8.41 2.78 1.98
N LEU A 94 -8.92 4.00 2.20
CA LEU A 94 -10.12 4.25 3.02
C LEU A 94 -11.42 3.76 2.36
N SER A 95 -11.45 3.64 1.03
CA SER A 95 -12.62 3.13 0.29
C SER A 95 -12.62 1.61 0.10
N LEU A 96 -11.59 0.89 0.58
CA LEU A 96 -11.54 -0.57 0.49
C LEU A 96 -12.52 -1.21 1.47
N PRO A 97 -13.19 -2.31 1.07
CA PRO A 97 -13.94 -3.13 2.01
C PRO A 97 -13.04 -3.65 3.13
N ALA A 98 -13.59 -3.73 4.36
CA ALA A 98 -12.85 -4.24 5.53
C ALA A 98 -12.25 -5.63 5.28
N SER A 99 -12.94 -6.50 4.56
CA SER A 99 -12.47 -7.83 4.15
C SER A 99 -11.19 -7.81 3.32
N VAL A 100 -11.03 -6.82 2.44
CA VAL A 100 -9.81 -6.65 1.63
C VAL A 100 -8.65 -6.15 2.50
N VAL A 101 -8.93 -5.20 3.41
CA VAL A 101 -7.96 -4.66 4.37
C VAL A 101 -7.43 -5.76 5.29
N GLU A 102 -8.31 -6.57 5.85
CA GLU A 102 -7.94 -7.68 6.75
C GLU A 102 -7.15 -8.77 6.03
N ARG A 103 -7.56 -9.14 4.80
CA ARG A 103 -6.83 -10.14 3.97
C ARG A 103 -5.44 -9.66 3.55
N ALA A 104 -5.30 -8.39 3.19
CA ALA A 104 -4.01 -7.80 2.86
C ALA A 104 -3.08 -7.72 4.09
N GLY A 105 -3.66 -7.57 5.27
CA GLY A 105 -2.95 -7.33 6.53
C GLY A 105 -2.47 -5.89 6.69
N THR A 106 -2.49 -5.42 7.92
CA THR A 106 -2.08 -4.03 8.25
C THR A 106 -0.64 -3.72 7.86
N GLY A 107 0.27 -4.70 7.95
CA GLY A 107 1.68 -4.56 7.57
C GLY A 107 1.90 -4.30 6.08
N ASP A 108 1.17 -5.00 5.20
CA ASP A 108 1.27 -4.82 3.76
C ASP A 108 0.72 -3.46 3.33
N LEU A 109 -0.44 -3.05 3.85
CA LEU A 109 -1.03 -1.73 3.56
C LEU A 109 -0.16 -0.59 4.09
N THR A 110 0.40 -0.73 5.29
CA THR A 110 1.34 0.25 5.86
C THR A 110 2.59 0.36 4.99
N THR A 111 3.15 -0.77 4.52
CA THR A 111 4.31 -0.78 3.63
C THR A 111 4.01 -0.12 2.29
N ARG A 112 2.85 -0.38 1.69
CA ARG A 112 2.41 0.28 0.44
C ARG A 112 2.19 1.78 0.63
N GLY A 113 1.55 2.18 1.74
CA GLY A 113 1.29 3.58 2.07
C GLY A 113 2.53 4.40 2.41
N THR A 114 3.56 3.76 2.94
CA THR A 114 4.80 4.43 3.37
C THR A 114 5.94 4.19 2.39
N ALA A 115 6.49 2.99 2.32
CA ALA A 115 7.69 2.67 1.54
C ALA A 115 7.43 2.72 0.02
N ASP A 116 6.35 2.11 -0.47
CA ASP A 116 6.07 2.08 -1.91
C ASP A 116 5.67 3.48 -2.43
N VAL A 117 4.82 4.21 -1.71
CA VAL A 117 4.47 5.60 -2.07
C VAL A 117 5.69 6.49 -2.03
N THR A 118 6.59 6.33 -1.05
CA THR A 118 7.85 7.07 -0.97
C THR A 118 8.77 6.73 -2.15
N THR A 119 8.91 5.45 -2.51
CA THR A 119 9.72 5.01 -3.66
C THR A 119 9.20 5.61 -4.98
N VAL A 120 7.89 5.58 -5.19
CA VAL A 120 7.26 6.23 -6.35
C VAL A 120 7.50 7.74 -6.32
N GLY A 121 7.40 8.34 -5.14
CA GLY A 121 7.59 9.77 -4.93
C GLY A 121 8.98 10.26 -5.23
N THR A 122 10.01 9.59 -4.72
CA THR A 122 11.41 9.94 -5.00
C THR A 122 11.71 9.82 -6.49
N THR A 123 11.21 8.78 -7.14
CA THR A 123 11.38 8.62 -8.59
C THR A 123 10.68 9.74 -9.39
N LEU A 124 9.46 10.11 -9.01
CA LEU A 124 8.73 11.19 -9.70
C LEU A 124 9.35 12.57 -9.45
N ARG A 125 9.91 12.79 -8.27
CA ARG A 125 10.55 14.05 -7.87
C ARG A 125 11.94 14.23 -8.50
N ASP A 126 12.77 13.18 -8.42
CA ASP A 126 14.19 13.25 -8.74
C ASP A 126 14.49 12.59 -10.11
N ALA A 127 14.20 11.29 -10.26
CA ALA A 127 14.58 10.54 -11.45
C ALA A 127 13.79 10.95 -12.70
N GLY A 128 12.51 11.28 -12.58
CA GLY A 128 11.67 11.65 -13.72
C GLY A 128 12.13 12.92 -14.43
N PRO A 129 12.30 14.06 -13.72
CA PRO A 129 12.85 15.28 -14.30
C PRO A 129 14.26 15.10 -14.84
N ASP A 130 15.16 14.40 -14.10
CA ASP A 130 16.53 14.18 -14.54
C ASP A 130 16.62 13.37 -15.83
N LEU A 131 15.82 12.32 -15.97
CA LEU A 131 15.75 11.53 -17.20
C LEU A 131 15.28 12.37 -18.40
N LEU A 132 14.28 13.23 -18.19
CA LEU A 132 13.80 14.11 -19.24
C LEU A 132 14.87 15.12 -19.67
N VAL A 133 15.54 15.74 -18.69
CA VAL A 133 16.66 16.66 -18.92
C VAL A 133 17.75 15.99 -19.75
N ASN A 134 18.20 14.81 -19.30
CA ASN A 134 19.28 14.08 -19.94
C ASN A 134 18.89 13.55 -21.33
N ALA A 135 17.64 13.15 -21.54
CA ALA A 135 17.13 12.75 -22.85
C ALA A 135 17.12 13.93 -23.84
N VAL A 136 16.63 15.11 -23.41
CA VAL A 136 16.66 16.32 -24.21
C VAL A 136 18.09 16.71 -24.53
N GLN A 137 18.99 16.73 -23.55
CA GLN A 137 20.39 17.08 -23.76
C GLN A 137 21.09 16.12 -24.73
N THR A 138 20.87 14.79 -24.57
CA THR A 138 21.39 13.77 -25.50
C THR A 138 20.93 14.02 -26.93
N LEU A 139 19.64 14.33 -27.13
CA LEU A 139 19.09 14.62 -28.46
C LEU A 139 19.75 15.85 -29.10
N PHE A 140 19.90 16.94 -28.33
CA PHE A 140 20.53 18.17 -28.83
C PHE A 140 22.02 17.98 -29.14
N LEU A 141 22.76 17.25 -28.29
CA LEU A 141 24.17 16.92 -28.54
C LEU A 141 24.34 16.05 -29.80
N ALA A 142 23.50 15.01 -29.94
CA ALA A 142 23.52 14.17 -31.15
C ALA A 142 23.18 14.99 -32.42
N ALA A 143 22.17 15.85 -32.36
CA ALA A 143 21.83 16.74 -33.48
C ALA A 143 22.98 17.69 -33.83
N ALA A 144 23.64 18.29 -32.84
CA ALA A 144 24.77 19.19 -33.03
C ALA A 144 25.95 18.50 -33.72
N LEU A 145 26.25 17.24 -33.37
CA LEU A 145 27.27 16.44 -34.05
C LEU A 145 27.00 16.30 -35.56
N PHE A 146 25.75 15.99 -35.93
CA PHE A 146 25.36 15.81 -37.32
C PHE A 146 25.31 17.16 -38.09
N VAL A 147 24.84 18.23 -37.44
CA VAL A 147 24.77 19.55 -38.03
C VAL A 147 26.18 20.11 -38.31
N LEU A 148 27.10 19.86 -37.36
CA LEU A 148 28.48 20.36 -37.49
C LEU A 148 29.28 19.59 -38.56
N SER A 149 29.19 18.27 -38.57
CA SER A 149 29.85 17.42 -39.56
C SER A 149 29.12 16.07 -39.69
N PRO A 150 28.28 15.87 -40.73
CA PRO A 150 27.58 14.61 -40.95
C PRO A 150 28.49 13.37 -40.96
N PRO A 151 29.67 13.37 -41.59
CA PRO A 151 30.55 12.22 -41.61
C PRO A 151 31.11 11.89 -40.21
N LEU A 152 31.48 12.89 -39.39
CA LEU A 152 31.95 12.67 -38.02
C LEU A 152 30.82 12.22 -37.11
N GLY A 153 29.60 12.77 -37.28
CA GLY A 153 28.40 12.32 -36.57
C GLY A 153 28.06 10.85 -36.86
N ALA A 154 28.21 10.42 -38.14
CA ALA A 154 28.01 9.04 -38.54
C ALA A 154 29.04 8.09 -37.88
N VAL A 155 30.32 8.46 -37.89
CA VAL A 155 31.40 7.73 -37.23
C VAL A 155 31.10 7.60 -35.71
N ALA A 156 30.73 8.69 -35.06
CA ALA A 156 30.37 8.70 -33.65
C ALA A 156 29.22 7.75 -33.33
N LEU A 157 28.13 7.82 -34.15
CA LEU A 157 26.96 6.96 -33.96
C LEU A 157 27.30 5.47 -34.10
N VAL A 158 28.09 5.12 -35.14
CA VAL A 158 28.54 3.73 -35.37
C VAL A 158 29.34 3.22 -34.17
N LEU A 159 30.24 4.03 -33.64
CA LEU A 159 31.10 3.66 -32.50
C LEU A 159 30.36 3.62 -31.15
N LEU A 160 29.20 4.27 -31.05
CA LEU A 160 28.29 4.17 -29.88
C LEU A 160 27.37 2.94 -29.95
N LEU A 161 27.20 2.28 -31.10
CA LEU A 161 26.33 1.10 -31.23
C LEU A 161 26.63 -0.04 -30.23
N PRO A 162 27.91 -0.35 -29.87
CA PRO A 162 28.22 -1.37 -28.91
C PRO A 162 27.54 -1.18 -27.54
N ILE A 163 27.33 0.06 -27.10
CA ILE A 163 26.61 0.36 -25.86
C ILE A 163 25.22 -0.30 -25.84
N ARG A 164 24.52 -0.27 -26.98
CA ARG A 164 23.20 -0.89 -27.11
C ARG A 164 23.23 -2.41 -26.86
N TRP A 165 24.28 -3.10 -27.33
CA TRP A 165 24.42 -4.53 -27.16
C TRP A 165 24.72 -4.91 -25.71
N VAL A 166 25.63 -4.21 -25.07
CA VAL A 166 26.00 -4.42 -23.66
C VAL A 166 24.83 -4.08 -22.75
N LEU A 167 24.15 -2.98 -23.01
CA LEU A 167 22.95 -2.59 -22.27
C LEU A 167 21.84 -3.65 -22.38
N ARG A 168 21.57 -4.17 -23.60
CA ARG A 168 20.60 -5.26 -23.79
C ARG A 168 20.99 -6.53 -23.07
N TRP A 169 22.29 -6.89 -23.11
CA TRP A 169 22.79 -8.04 -22.37
C TRP A 169 22.61 -7.85 -20.87
N TYR A 170 23.00 -6.72 -20.32
CA TYR A 170 22.82 -6.39 -18.93
C TYR A 170 21.36 -6.43 -18.49
N LEU A 171 20.47 -5.75 -19.21
CA LEU A 171 19.05 -5.69 -18.87
C LEU A 171 18.37 -7.07 -18.86
N ARG A 172 18.80 -7.99 -19.69
CA ARG A 172 18.27 -9.37 -19.72
C ARG A 172 18.66 -10.16 -18.47
N HIS A 173 19.85 -9.95 -17.94
CA HIS A 173 20.38 -10.71 -16.80
C HIS A 173 20.18 -9.98 -15.47
N ALA A 174 20.16 -8.66 -15.47
CA ALA A 174 20.03 -7.84 -14.28
C ALA A 174 18.70 -8.07 -13.56
N ARG A 175 17.59 -8.18 -14.31
CA ARG A 175 16.27 -8.37 -13.72
C ARG A 175 16.20 -9.57 -12.81
N ASP A 176 16.62 -10.73 -13.30
CA ASP A 176 16.58 -11.97 -12.54
C ASP A 176 17.56 -11.95 -11.37
N GLY A 177 18.75 -11.35 -11.59
CA GLY A 177 19.74 -11.14 -10.54
C GLY A 177 19.23 -10.28 -9.39
N TYR A 178 18.61 -9.13 -9.70
CA TYR A 178 18.04 -8.25 -8.68
C TYR A 178 16.80 -8.80 -7.99
N LEU A 179 15.98 -9.56 -8.68
CA LEU A 179 14.85 -10.27 -8.06
C LEU A 179 15.34 -11.33 -7.08
N ALA A 180 16.37 -12.09 -7.45
CA ALA A 180 16.99 -13.08 -6.56
C ALA A 180 17.67 -12.42 -5.34
N GLU A 181 18.36 -11.29 -5.53
CA GLU A 181 18.95 -10.51 -4.43
C GLU A 181 17.88 -9.97 -3.49
N GLY A 182 16.78 -9.43 -4.06
CA GLY A 182 15.63 -8.94 -3.30
C GLY A 182 14.97 -10.02 -2.47
N ALA A 183 14.70 -11.19 -3.06
CA ALA A 183 14.14 -12.35 -2.34
C ALA A 183 15.06 -12.80 -1.20
N ALA A 184 16.37 -12.97 -1.47
CA ALA A 184 17.32 -13.38 -0.45
C ALA A 184 17.46 -12.36 0.70
N ASN A 185 17.34 -11.06 0.42
CA ASN A 185 17.32 -10.02 1.46
C ASN A 185 16.02 -10.08 2.29
N SER A 186 14.88 -10.40 1.68
CA SER A 186 13.61 -10.60 2.38
C SER A 186 13.69 -11.81 3.33
N ASP A 187 14.28 -12.92 2.90
CA ASP A 187 14.48 -14.10 3.74
C ASP A 187 15.36 -13.79 4.97
N VAL A 188 16.41 -12.98 4.80
CA VAL A 188 17.24 -12.52 5.92
C VAL A 188 16.41 -11.67 6.89
N ALA A 189 15.62 -10.72 6.37
CA ALA A 189 14.78 -9.86 7.19
C ALA A 189 13.72 -10.67 7.97
N GLU A 190 13.09 -11.66 7.34
CA GLU A 190 12.14 -12.57 7.98
C GLU A 190 12.76 -13.37 9.12
N ILE A 191 13.96 -13.95 8.89
CA ILE A 191 14.69 -14.69 9.93
C ILE A 191 15.02 -13.78 11.13
N VAL A 192 15.44 -12.54 10.88
CA VAL A 192 15.74 -11.57 11.93
C VAL A 192 14.45 -11.22 12.70
N ALA A 193 13.38 -10.85 11.99
CA ALA A 193 12.09 -10.50 12.59
C ALA A 193 11.54 -11.64 13.45
N SER A 194 11.52 -12.88 12.92
CA SER A 194 11.06 -14.07 13.67
C SER A 194 11.96 -14.40 14.86
N THR A 195 13.24 -14.08 14.79
CA THR A 195 14.18 -14.27 15.91
C THR A 195 13.90 -13.28 17.04
N VAL A 196 13.63 -12.01 16.70
CA VAL A 196 13.29 -10.97 17.69
C VAL A 196 11.91 -11.27 18.30
N ALA A 197 10.91 -11.57 17.49
CA ALA A 197 9.56 -11.89 17.97
C ALA A 197 9.55 -13.13 18.90
N GLY A 198 10.37 -14.14 18.56
CA GLY A 198 10.49 -15.37 19.35
C GLY A 198 11.57 -15.36 20.42
N ALA A 199 12.13 -14.20 20.83
CA ALA A 199 13.29 -14.12 21.73
C ALA A 199 13.11 -14.91 23.03
N ARG A 200 11.96 -14.79 23.69
CA ARG A 200 11.64 -15.55 24.92
C ARG A 200 11.65 -17.07 24.71
N THR A 201 11.10 -17.53 23.60
CA THR A 201 11.09 -18.95 23.22
C THR A 201 12.49 -19.45 22.90
N ILE A 202 13.29 -18.66 22.20
CA ILE A 202 14.67 -18.98 21.85
C ILE A 202 15.51 -19.13 23.11
N GLU A 203 15.34 -18.26 24.08
CA GLU A 203 16.02 -18.32 25.37
C GLU A 203 15.57 -19.54 26.19
N ALA A 204 14.26 -19.74 26.36
CA ALA A 204 13.68 -20.85 27.12
C ALA A 204 14.12 -22.22 26.60
N PHE A 205 14.17 -22.40 25.27
CA PHE A 205 14.54 -23.67 24.62
C PHE A 205 15.99 -23.74 24.15
N ARG A 206 16.83 -22.75 24.50
CA ARG A 206 18.26 -22.66 24.14
C ARG A 206 18.53 -22.81 22.63
N LEU A 207 17.67 -22.21 21.80
CA LEU A 207 17.71 -22.34 20.34
C LEU A 207 18.70 -21.38 19.64
N ALA A 208 19.49 -20.60 20.39
CA ALA A 208 20.40 -19.58 19.86
C ALA A 208 21.35 -20.13 18.75
N GLY A 209 21.95 -21.30 18.98
CA GLY A 209 22.85 -21.93 18.00
C GLY A 209 22.14 -22.27 16.67
N ARG A 210 20.90 -22.78 16.74
CA ARG A 210 20.09 -23.10 15.54
C ARG A 210 19.72 -21.84 14.76
N ARG A 211 19.35 -20.75 15.45
CA ARG A 211 19.00 -19.46 14.83
C ARG A 211 20.21 -18.81 14.18
N VAL A 212 21.38 -18.82 14.84
CA VAL A 212 22.63 -18.33 14.24
C VAL A 212 22.99 -19.12 12.98
N ALA A 213 22.85 -20.45 13.00
CA ALA A 213 23.10 -21.28 11.82
C ALA A 213 22.12 -21.00 10.67
N ALA A 214 20.84 -20.74 10.99
CA ALA A 214 19.84 -20.35 9.99
C ALA A 214 20.16 -18.97 9.38
N SER A 215 20.48 -17.97 10.23
CA SER A 215 20.87 -16.63 9.78
C SER A 215 22.13 -16.66 8.90
N ARG A 216 23.15 -17.47 9.26
CA ARG A 216 24.35 -17.63 8.44
C ARG A 216 24.05 -18.21 7.06
N ARG A 217 23.14 -19.19 6.95
CA ARG A 217 22.74 -19.77 5.66
C ARG A 217 22.02 -18.74 4.78
N ALA A 218 21.08 -17.99 5.34
CA ALA A 218 20.37 -16.95 4.60
C ALA A 218 21.31 -15.82 4.15
N LEU A 219 22.24 -15.38 5.02
CA LEU A 219 23.28 -14.41 4.68
C LEU A 219 24.19 -14.90 3.55
N GLU A 220 24.53 -16.20 3.53
CA GLU A 220 25.36 -16.76 2.46
C GLU A 220 24.61 -16.78 1.12
N VAL A 221 23.30 -17.06 1.11
CA VAL A 221 22.46 -16.97 -0.10
C VAL A 221 22.41 -15.52 -0.58
N SER A 222 22.12 -14.56 0.31
CA SER A 222 22.10 -13.13 0.00
C SER A 222 23.46 -12.66 -0.53
N ARG A 223 24.56 -13.08 0.09
CA ARG A 223 25.92 -12.78 -0.38
C ARG A 223 26.16 -13.25 -1.81
N ARG A 224 25.78 -14.51 -2.13
CA ARG A 224 25.96 -15.06 -3.49
C ARG A 224 25.12 -14.30 -4.53
N ALA A 225 23.88 -13.99 -4.21
CA ALA A 225 23.02 -13.18 -5.08
C ALA A 225 23.63 -11.80 -5.33
N ARG A 226 24.16 -11.16 -4.27
CA ARG A 226 24.82 -9.85 -4.37
C ARG A 226 26.12 -9.90 -5.18
N PHE A 227 26.91 -10.96 -5.06
CA PHE A 227 28.10 -11.14 -5.91
C PHE A 227 27.73 -11.30 -7.39
N HIS A 228 26.61 -11.95 -7.69
CA HIS A 228 26.14 -12.07 -9.07
C HIS A 228 25.77 -10.70 -9.66
N THR A 229 25.01 -9.89 -8.94
CA THR A 229 24.66 -8.51 -9.38
C THR A 229 25.90 -7.62 -9.47
N LEU A 230 26.85 -7.78 -8.56
CA LEU A 230 28.13 -7.08 -8.59
C LEU A 230 28.94 -7.46 -9.84
N TYR A 231 28.98 -8.75 -10.20
CA TYR A 231 29.61 -9.21 -11.43
C TYR A 231 28.99 -8.58 -12.68
N LEU A 232 27.66 -8.53 -12.77
CA LEU A 232 26.97 -7.87 -13.88
C LEU A 232 27.37 -6.40 -14.01
N ARG A 233 27.50 -5.69 -12.90
CA ARG A 233 27.98 -4.31 -12.85
C ARG A 233 29.46 -4.18 -13.24
N SER A 234 30.31 -5.10 -12.77
CA SER A 234 31.74 -5.08 -13.09
C SER A 234 32.04 -5.34 -14.57
N VAL A 235 31.11 -5.93 -15.31
CA VAL A 235 31.18 -6.03 -16.78
C VAL A 235 30.61 -4.79 -17.45
N LEU A 236 29.47 -4.28 -16.97
CA LEU A 236 28.77 -3.16 -17.57
C LEU A 236 29.60 -1.87 -17.55
N PHE A 237 30.05 -1.44 -16.37
CA PHE A 237 30.69 -0.12 -16.21
C PHE A 237 31.98 0.06 -17.00
N PRO A 238 32.96 -0.87 -16.98
CA PRO A 238 34.15 -0.72 -17.79
C PRO A 238 33.88 -0.69 -19.29
N VAL A 239 32.90 -1.47 -19.77
CA VAL A 239 32.54 -1.43 -21.19
C VAL A 239 31.89 -0.11 -21.57
N ILE A 240 31.07 0.48 -20.70
CA ILE A 240 30.50 1.81 -20.89
C ILE A 240 31.63 2.85 -20.95
N GLU A 241 32.58 2.85 -20.01
CA GLU A 241 33.71 3.77 -20.00
C GLU A 241 34.54 3.67 -21.28
N VAL A 242 34.88 2.46 -21.74
CA VAL A 242 35.58 2.24 -23.01
C VAL A 242 34.73 2.75 -24.18
N SER A 243 33.41 2.56 -24.13
CA SER A 243 32.48 3.03 -25.16
C SER A 243 32.35 4.55 -25.22
N TYR A 244 32.87 5.30 -24.28
CA TYR A 244 32.99 6.76 -24.36
C TYR A 244 34.31 7.20 -24.92
N VAL A 245 35.40 6.51 -24.63
CA VAL A 245 36.75 6.84 -25.14
C VAL A 245 36.87 6.50 -26.61
N VAL A 246 36.38 5.33 -27.02
CA VAL A 246 36.50 4.85 -28.42
C VAL A 246 35.85 5.79 -29.45
N PRO A 247 34.63 6.32 -29.26
CA PRO A 247 34.06 7.30 -30.23
C PRO A 247 34.87 8.60 -30.29
N VAL A 248 35.37 9.10 -29.16
CA VAL A 248 36.20 10.31 -29.15
C VAL A 248 37.49 10.07 -29.94
N ALA A 249 38.20 8.98 -29.66
CA ALA A 249 39.41 8.61 -30.41
C ALA A 249 39.11 8.37 -31.91
N GLY A 250 38.01 7.69 -32.21
CA GLY A 250 37.58 7.44 -33.59
C GLY A 250 37.25 8.71 -34.36
N VAL A 251 36.56 9.68 -33.72
CA VAL A 251 36.26 10.99 -34.32
C VAL A 251 37.53 11.80 -34.51
N LEU A 252 38.50 11.75 -33.61
CA LEU A 252 39.78 12.41 -33.76
C LEU A 252 40.58 11.81 -34.93
N LEU A 253 40.66 10.49 -35.06
CA LEU A 253 41.35 9.81 -36.17
C LEU A 253 40.66 10.06 -37.51
N ALA A 254 39.36 9.82 -37.59
CA ALA A 254 38.59 10.08 -38.81
C ALA A 254 38.59 11.57 -39.18
N GLY A 255 38.50 12.45 -38.20
CA GLY A 255 38.55 13.89 -38.36
C GLY A 255 39.92 14.37 -38.88
N GLY A 256 41.01 13.81 -38.34
CA GLY A 256 42.35 14.06 -38.85
C GLY A 256 42.51 13.64 -40.31
N PHE A 257 42.01 12.44 -40.67
CA PHE A 257 41.99 11.97 -42.06
C PHE A 257 41.14 12.87 -42.98
N LEU A 258 39.94 13.25 -42.59
CA LEU A 258 39.06 14.14 -43.35
C LEU A 258 39.65 15.56 -43.48
N HIS A 259 40.34 16.06 -42.46
CA HIS A 259 41.04 17.33 -42.48
C HIS A 259 42.19 17.32 -43.46
N ALA A 260 42.99 16.28 -43.48
CA ALA A 260 44.09 16.14 -44.45
C ALA A 260 43.60 16.15 -45.90
N HIS A 261 42.35 15.77 -46.17
CA HIS A 261 41.68 15.83 -47.46
C HIS A 261 40.85 17.12 -47.67
N GLY A 262 40.97 18.11 -46.79
CA GLY A 262 40.30 19.41 -46.90
C GLY A 262 38.77 19.39 -46.71
N ARG A 263 38.21 18.29 -46.17
CA ARG A 263 36.74 18.12 -46.00
C ARG A 263 36.17 18.68 -44.70
N VAL A 264 37.00 18.81 -43.65
CA VAL A 264 36.57 19.25 -42.31
C VAL A 264 37.66 20.15 -41.72
N SER A 265 37.25 21.22 -40.98
CA SER A 265 38.20 22.07 -40.25
C SER A 265 38.68 21.38 -38.96
N VAL A 266 39.85 21.76 -38.46
CA VAL A 266 40.36 21.25 -37.17
C VAL A 266 39.44 21.67 -36.03
N GLY A 267 38.91 22.88 -36.09
CA GLY A 267 37.94 23.36 -35.10
C GLY A 267 36.67 22.53 -35.06
N ALA A 268 36.16 22.07 -36.21
CA ALA A 268 35.02 21.18 -36.26
C ALA A 268 35.32 19.79 -35.61
N VAL A 269 36.53 19.24 -35.83
CA VAL A 269 36.95 17.99 -35.20
C VAL A 269 37.01 18.13 -33.68
N VAL A 270 37.60 19.23 -33.18
CA VAL A 270 37.67 19.54 -31.75
C VAL A 270 36.28 19.70 -31.15
N ALA A 271 35.40 20.44 -31.78
CA ALA A 271 34.03 20.64 -31.32
C ALA A 271 33.24 19.32 -31.26
N CYS A 272 33.38 18.43 -32.26
CA CYS A 272 32.76 17.11 -32.28
C CYS A 272 33.28 16.24 -31.14
N ALA A 273 34.60 16.24 -30.86
CA ALA A 273 35.18 15.51 -29.75
C ALA A 273 34.65 15.99 -28.40
N LEU A 274 34.52 17.31 -28.22
CA LEU A 274 33.94 17.90 -26.99
C LEU A 274 32.44 17.59 -26.84
N TYR A 275 31.66 17.58 -27.92
CA TYR A 275 30.25 17.16 -27.84
C TYR A 275 30.11 15.70 -27.45
N LEU A 276 30.97 14.82 -27.98
CA LEU A 276 31.00 13.41 -27.55
C LEU A 276 31.36 13.27 -26.09
N GLN A 277 32.32 14.04 -25.60
CA GLN A 277 32.68 14.04 -24.19
C GLN A 277 31.55 14.53 -23.31
N GLN A 278 30.81 15.56 -23.72
CA GLN A 278 29.63 16.02 -22.98
C GLN A 278 28.47 15.03 -23.02
N LEU A 279 28.41 14.14 -24.01
CA LEU A 279 27.35 13.13 -24.14
C LEU A 279 27.46 12.03 -23.05
N THR A 280 28.64 11.82 -22.47
CA THR A 280 28.86 10.77 -21.44
C THR A 280 27.98 10.96 -20.21
N GLY A 281 27.93 12.19 -19.66
CA GLY A 281 27.17 12.48 -18.44
C GLY A 281 25.67 12.15 -18.55
N PRO A 282 24.95 12.70 -19.55
CA PRO A 282 23.55 12.36 -19.78
C PRO A 282 23.28 10.88 -19.99
N LEU A 283 24.16 10.15 -20.67
CA LEU A 283 24.02 8.71 -20.89
C LEU A 283 24.21 7.93 -19.59
N ASP A 284 25.22 8.27 -18.79
CA ASP A 284 25.45 7.64 -17.48
C ASP A 284 24.27 7.85 -16.55
N GLU A 285 23.73 9.06 -16.48
CA GLU A 285 22.57 9.36 -15.63
C GLU A 285 21.33 8.55 -16.05
N VAL A 286 21.07 8.44 -17.36
CA VAL A 286 19.96 7.59 -17.85
C VAL A 286 20.15 6.13 -17.44
N LEU A 287 21.37 5.59 -17.53
CA LEU A 287 21.69 4.22 -17.16
C LEU A 287 21.53 3.97 -15.65
N MET A 288 22.03 4.90 -14.82
CA MET A 288 21.91 4.80 -13.35
C MET A 288 20.45 4.89 -12.89
N ARG A 289 19.64 5.78 -13.50
CA ARG A 289 18.22 5.95 -13.15
C ARG A 289 17.32 4.85 -13.67
N PHE A 290 17.79 4.04 -14.62
CA PHE A 290 16.97 2.96 -15.19
C PHE A 290 16.57 1.91 -14.15
N GLU A 291 17.49 1.54 -13.26
CA GLU A 291 17.22 0.60 -12.16
C GLU A 291 16.19 1.18 -11.17
N GLU A 292 16.31 2.46 -10.86
CA GLU A 292 15.36 3.19 -10.00
C GLU A 292 13.96 3.22 -10.61
N LEU A 293 13.85 3.45 -11.93
CA LEU A 293 12.59 3.39 -12.65
C LEU A 293 11.93 2.01 -12.61
N GLN A 294 12.69 0.94 -12.78
CA GLN A 294 12.14 -0.43 -12.71
C GLN A 294 11.60 -0.73 -11.31
N ARG A 295 12.34 -0.36 -10.28
CA ARG A 295 11.94 -0.54 -8.88
C ARG A 295 10.67 0.25 -8.56
N SER A 296 10.62 1.51 -8.95
CA SER A 296 9.46 2.37 -8.81
C SER A 296 8.24 1.87 -9.60
N GLY A 297 8.46 1.32 -10.79
CA GLY A 297 7.38 0.71 -11.59
C GLY A 297 6.69 -0.45 -10.86
N ALA A 298 7.45 -1.30 -10.16
CA ALA A 298 6.90 -2.37 -9.34
C ALA A 298 6.12 -1.83 -8.14
N SER A 299 6.67 -0.82 -7.42
CA SER A 299 5.98 -0.16 -6.31
C SER A 299 4.70 0.55 -6.78
N PHE A 300 4.74 1.22 -7.92
CA PHE A 300 3.56 1.85 -8.52
C PHE A 300 2.47 0.83 -8.87
N ALA A 301 2.84 -0.34 -9.41
CA ALA A 301 1.89 -1.41 -9.70
C ALA A 301 1.23 -1.96 -8.42
N ARG A 302 1.97 -2.07 -7.30
CA ARG A 302 1.39 -2.48 -6.00
C ARG A 302 0.44 -1.43 -5.43
N VAL A 303 0.79 -0.15 -5.53
CA VAL A 303 -0.07 0.97 -5.10
C VAL A 303 -1.35 1.06 -5.95
N GLU A 304 -1.23 0.94 -7.27
CA GLU A 304 -2.38 0.93 -8.19
C GLU A 304 -3.17 -0.38 -8.14
N GLY A 305 -2.55 -1.50 -7.76
CA GLY A 305 -3.21 -2.80 -7.63
C GLY A 305 -4.36 -2.80 -6.61
N LEU A 306 -4.28 -1.94 -5.59
CA LEU A 306 -5.39 -1.70 -4.65
C LEU A 306 -6.64 -1.10 -5.35
N ALA A 307 -6.46 -0.41 -6.47
CA ALA A 307 -7.56 0.16 -7.24
C ALA A 307 -8.36 -0.88 -8.05
N LEU A 308 -7.82 -2.10 -8.20
CA LEU A 308 -8.47 -3.19 -8.93
C LEU A 308 -9.33 -4.07 -8.00
N ALA A 309 -9.31 -3.82 -6.67
CA ALA A 309 -10.21 -4.50 -5.75
C ALA A 309 -11.67 -4.16 -6.12
N PRO A 310 -12.55 -5.17 -6.23
CA PRO A 310 -13.95 -4.94 -6.57
C PRO A 310 -14.57 -3.99 -5.52
N ARG A 311 -15.11 -2.87 -5.96
CA ARG A 311 -16.03 -2.08 -5.14
C ARG A 311 -17.35 -2.82 -5.13
N ALA A 312 -17.90 -3.09 -3.95
CA ALA A 312 -19.32 -3.37 -3.87
C ALA A 312 -20.04 -2.15 -4.46
N ALA A 313 -20.84 -2.38 -5.49
CA ALA A 313 -21.68 -1.32 -6.07
C ALA A 313 -22.77 -1.03 -5.03
N ALA A 314 -22.55 -0.03 -4.17
CA ALA A 314 -23.56 0.45 -3.27
C ALA A 314 -24.68 1.11 -4.10
N ASP A 315 -25.91 0.69 -3.87
CA ASP A 315 -27.08 1.33 -4.46
C ASP A 315 -27.73 2.26 -3.41
N ASP A 316 -27.47 3.56 -3.55
CA ASP A 316 -28.03 4.58 -2.66
C ASP A 316 -29.56 4.67 -2.75
N ALA A 317 -30.17 4.10 -3.78
CA ALA A 317 -31.62 4.06 -3.95
C ALA A 317 -32.27 2.85 -3.24
N ALA A 318 -31.50 1.80 -2.93
CA ALA A 318 -32.04 0.59 -2.29
C ALA A 318 -32.45 0.88 -0.84
N VAL A 319 -33.74 0.73 -0.54
CA VAL A 319 -34.33 0.91 0.80
C VAL A 319 -34.92 -0.42 1.24
N PRO A 320 -34.46 -1.01 2.37
CA PRO A 320 -35.10 -2.20 2.95
C PRO A 320 -36.58 -1.96 3.23
N ALA A 321 -37.42 -2.95 2.96
CA ALA A 321 -38.85 -2.88 3.22
C ALA A 321 -39.18 -3.05 4.72
N ASP A 322 -38.35 -3.82 5.42
CA ASP A 322 -38.41 -4.09 6.85
C ASP A 322 -37.02 -4.45 7.39
N ASP A 323 -36.91 -4.78 8.68
CA ASP A 323 -35.64 -5.13 9.33
C ASP A 323 -35.39 -6.65 9.40
N ARG A 324 -36.18 -7.46 8.66
CA ARG A 324 -36.01 -8.91 8.60
C ARG A 324 -34.75 -9.26 7.83
N ILE A 325 -33.95 -10.15 8.41
CA ILE A 325 -32.78 -10.70 7.75
C ILE A 325 -33.11 -12.08 7.20
N ASP A 326 -32.91 -12.26 5.89
CA ASP A 326 -33.06 -13.54 5.22
C ASP A 326 -31.71 -13.98 4.62
N VAL A 327 -31.30 -15.19 4.96
CA VAL A 327 -30.12 -15.90 4.45
C VAL A 327 -30.63 -17.04 3.58
N SER A 328 -30.30 -17.05 2.30
CA SER A 328 -30.82 -18.04 1.35
C SER A 328 -29.70 -18.73 0.61
N GLY A 329 -29.52 -20.04 0.85
CA GLY A 329 -28.57 -20.91 0.16
C GLY A 329 -27.11 -20.44 0.23
N VAL A 330 -26.70 -19.78 1.29
CA VAL A 330 -25.40 -19.10 1.39
C VAL A 330 -24.25 -20.09 1.43
N ARG A 331 -23.32 -19.94 0.47
CA ARG A 331 -22.02 -20.61 0.41
C ARG A 331 -20.88 -19.61 0.46
N TYR A 332 -19.80 -19.98 1.12
CA TYR A 332 -18.64 -19.11 1.25
C TYR A 332 -17.36 -19.90 1.52
N ALA A 333 -16.28 -19.50 0.84
CA ALA A 333 -14.93 -20.00 1.04
C ALA A 333 -13.92 -18.85 1.17
N TYR A 334 -12.88 -19.00 1.99
CA TYR A 334 -11.73 -18.09 1.99
C TYR A 334 -10.78 -18.47 0.84
N ASP A 335 -10.13 -17.48 0.21
CA ASP A 335 -9.30 -17.57 -1.02
C ASP A 335 -8.36 -18.79 -1.16
N ARG A 336 -7.96 -19.45 -0.08
CA ARG A 336 -7.04 -20.59 -0.09
C ARG A 336 -7.52 -21.78 0.75
N GLY A 337 -8.77 -21.77 1.18
CA GLY A 337 -9.35 -22.79 2.03
C GLY A 337 -10.47 -23.55 1.36
N GLY A 338 -10.93 -24.62 2.04
CA GLY A 338 -12.18 -25.28 1.67
C GLY A 338 -13.39 -24.40 1.97
N GLU A 339 -14.54 -24.81 1.46
CA GLU A 339 -15.83 -24.18 1.72
C GLU A 339 -16.16 -24.20 3.21
N VAL A 340 -16.37 -23.00 3.79
CA VAL A 340 -16.65 -22.81 5.21
C VAL A 340 -18.15 -22.81 5.48
N LEU A 341 -18.96 -22.20 4.61
CA LEU A 341 -20.43 -22.28 4.66
C LEU A 341 -20.93 -23.02 3.43
N ARG A 342 -21.88 -23.95 3.65
CA ARG A 342 -22.28 -24.96 2.66
C ARG A 342 -23.79 -24.97 2.44
N GLY A 343 -24.38 -23.85 2.01
CA GLY A 343 -25.79 -23.73 1.77
C GLY A 343 -26.56 -23.53 3.07
N VAL A 344 -26.35 -22.37 3.68
CA VAL A 344 -27.05 -21.96 4.91
C VAL A 344 -28.32 -21.20 4.55
N ASP A 345 -29.45 -21.64 5.15
CA ASP A 345 -30.75 -20.98 5.08
C ASP A 345 -31.19 -20.59 6.50
N LEU A 346 -31.47 -19.30 6.73
CA LEU A 346 -31.84 -18.77 8.03
C LEU A 346 -32.65 -17.48 7.87
N THR A 347 -33.76 -17.37 8.61
CA THR A 347 -34.52 -16.12 8.71
C THR A 347 -34.47 -15.62 10.16
N VAL A 348 -34.10 -14.35 10.35
CA VAL A 348 -34.13 -13.65 11.64
C VAL A 348 -35.22 -12.59 11.61
N ARG A 349 -36.12 -12.65 12.59
CA ARG A 349 -37.28 -11.74 12.68
C ARG A 349 -36.91 -10.43 13.37
N PRO A 350 -37.55 -9.31 13.04
CA PRO A 350 -37.35 -8.06 13.77
C PRO A 350 -37.66 -8.24 15.27
N GLY A 351 -36.75 -7.75 16.13
CA GLY A 351 -36.85 -7.86 17.58
C GLY A 351 -36.50 -9.22 18.18
N GLU A 352 -36.12 -10.21 17.36
CA GLU A 352 -35.74 -11.54 17.79
C GLU A 352 -34.32 -11.58 18.40
N ARG A 353 -34.16 -12.37 19.47
CA ARG A 353 -32.87 -12.75 20.04
C ARG A 353 -32.49 -14.14 19.56
N LEU A 354 -31.55 -14.23 18.61
CA LEU A 354 -31.04 -15.48 18.06
C LEU A 354 -29.66 -15.79 18.63
N ALA A 355 -29.48 -16.96 19.22
CA ALA A 355 -28.18 -17.48 19.61
C ALA A 355 -27.63 -18.40 18.52
N VAL A 356 -26.40 -18.17 18.06
CA VAL A 356 -25.70 -19.05 17.12
C VAL A 356 -24.65 -19.85 17.88
N VAL A 357 -24.83 -21.18 17.97
CA VAL A 357 -23.98 -22.11 18.72
C VAL A 357 -23.34 -23.15 17.79
N GLY A 358 -22.34 -23.86 18.28
CA GLY A 358 -21.68 -24.95 17.53
C GLY A 358 -20.20 -25.07 17.87
N PRO A 359 -19.54 -26.15 17.44
CA PRO A 359 -18.12 -26.36 17.69
C PRO A 359 -17.24 -25.26 17.07
N SER A 360 -15.97 -25.19 17.51
CA SER A 360 -15.00 -24.28 16.91
C SER A 360 -14.78 -24.68 15.44
N GLY A 361 -14.74 -23.70 14.54
CA GLY A 361 -14.62 -23.96 13.11
C GLY A 361 -15.92 -24.26 12.37
N ALA A 362 -17.08 -24.30 13.04
CA ALA A 362 -18.38 -24.56 12.40
C ALA A 362 -18.88 -23.43 11.46
N GLY A 363 -18.17 -22.31 11.36
CA GLY A 363 -18.53 -21.20 10.46
C GLY A 363 -19.32 -20.07 11.10
N LYS A 364 -19.48 -20.04 12.45
CA LYS A 364 -20.26 -19.01 13.17
C LYS A 364 -19.79 -17.58 12.92
N THR A 365 -18.50 -17.30 13.12
CA THR A 365 -17.90 -15.98 12.85
C THR A 365 -18.00 -15.60 11.37
N THR A 366 -17.86 -16.57 10.45
CA THR A 366 -18.03 -16.34 9.02
C THR A 366 -19.46 -15.94 8.69
N LEU A 367 -20.46 -16.61 9.29
CA LEU A 367 -21.87 -16.24 9.13
C LEU A 367 -22.12 -14.82 9.66
N SER A 368 -21.61 -14.48 10.84
CA SER A 368 -21.73 -13.14 11.44
C SER A 368 -21.17 -12.04 10.51
N ARG A 369 -20.04 -12.30 9.85
CA ARG A 369 -19.41 -11.37 8.90
C ARG A 369 -20.26 -11.15 7.65
N LEU A 370 -20.87 -12.23 7.12
CA LEU A 370 -21.77 -12.14 5.97
C LEU A 370 -23.06 -11.41 6.31
N LEU A 371 -23.64 -11.68 7.49
CA LEU A 371 -24.82 -10.98 8.02
C LEU A 371 -24.56 -9.47 8.19
N ALA A 372 -23.35 -9.11 8.61
CA ALA A 372 -22.94 -7.71 8.77
C ALA A 372 -22.50 -7.03 7.45
N GLY A 373 -22.51 -7.72 6.31
CA GLY A 373 -22.07 -7.19 5.04
C GLY A 373 -20.56 -6.89 4.95
N VAL A 374 -19.75 -7.44 5.85
CA VAL A 374 -18.28 -7.32 5.84
C VAL A 374 -17.70 -8.11 4.67
N ASP A 375 -18.21 -9.32 4.44
CA ASP A 375 -17.89 -10.16 3.29
C ASP A 375 -19.15 -10.39 2.45
N ALA A 376 -18.96 -10.68 1.15
CA ALA A 376 -20.02 -11.09 0.24
C ALA A 376 -20.06 -12.62 0.15
N PRO A 377 -21.23 -13.27 0.10
CA PRO A 377 -21.31 -14.71 -0.15
C PRO A 377 -20.85 -15.05 -1.57
N ASP A 378 -20.25 -16.21 -1.79
CA ASP A 378 -19.88 -16.72 -3.11
C ASP A 378 -21.10 -17.17 -3.90
N GLU A 379 -22.06 -17.81 -3.21
CA GLU A 379 -23.36 -18.22 -3.75
C GLU A 379 -24.45 -17.93 -2.70
N GLY A 380 -25.68 -17.76 -3.19
CA GLY A 380 -26.83 -17.38 -2.36
C GLY A 380 -26.88 -15.88 -2.08
N ALA A 381 -27.66 -15.50 -1.07
CA ALA A 381 -27.82 -14.10 -0.70
C ALA A 381 -28.08 -13.91 0.81
N VAL A 382 -27.60 -12.79 1.34
CA VAL A 382 -28.00 -12.24 2.65
C VAL A 382 -28.71 -10.92 2.38
N THR A 383 -29.95 -10.80 2.82
CA THR A 383 -30.77 -9.61 2.58
C THR A 383 -31.35 -9.06 3.88
N VAL A 384 -31.56 -7.75 3.94
CA VAL A 384 -32.35 -7.05 4.96
C VAL A 384 -33.53 -6.41 4.26
N GLY A 385 -34.77 -6.78 4.66
CA GLY A 385 -35.99 -6.29 4.03
C GLY A 385 -36.00 -6.49 2.50
N GLY A 386 -35.44 -7.61 2.00
CA GLY A 386 -35.32 -7.96 0.59
C GLY A 386 -34.15 -7.30 -0.17
N VAL A 387 -33.37 -6.42 0.46
CA VAL A 387 -32.20 -5.77 -0.16
C VAL A 387 -30.91 -6.49 0.27
N PRO A 388 -30.03 -6.89 -0.66
CA PRO A 388 -28.75 -7.49 -0.31
C PRO A 388 -27.92 -6.56 0.59
N VAL A 389 -27.41 -7.07 1.72
CA VAL A 389 -26.63 -6.28 2.70
C VAL A 389 -25.40 -5.62 2.07
N VAL A 390 -24.75 -6.29 1.12
CA VAL A 390 -23.58 -5.78 0.40
C VAL A 390 -23.91 -4.69 -0.63
N ALA A 391 -25.17 -4.49 -0.97
CA ALA A 391 -25.64 -3.44 -1.88
C ALA A 391 -26.02 -2.15 -1.12
N LEU A 392 -26.18 -2.20 0.20
CA LEU A 392 -26.49 -1.02 1.01
C LEU A 392 -25.27 -0.07 1.07
N SER A 393 -25.54 1.24 1.04
CA SER A 393 -24.48 2.21 1.33
C SER A 393 -23.97 2.07 2.77
N PRO A 394 -22.70 2.42 3.05
CA PRO A 394 -22.12 2.25 4.40
C PRO A 394 -22.92 2.96 5.51
N GLU A 395 -23.54 4.11 5.19
CA GLU A 395 -24.37 4.86 6.13
C GLU A 395 -25.66 4.11 6.45
N ARG A 396 -26.32 3.52 5.44
CA ARG A 396 -27.53 2.73 5.62
C ARG A 396 -27.25 1.40 6.29
N LEU A 397 -26.18 0.71 5.88
CA LEU A 397 -25.78 -0.56 6.48
C LEU A 397 -25.55 -0.41 7.98
N ARG A 398 -24.85 0.65 8.43
CA ARG A 398 -24.60 0.93 9.85
C ARG A 398 -25.87 1.16 10.67
N ARG A 399 -26.93 1.69 10.07
CA ARG A 399 -28.25 1.82 10.74
C ARG A 399 -29.00 0.49 10.80
N GLN A 400 -28.77 -0.38 9.81
CA GLN A 400 -29.42 -1.69 9.77
C GLN A 400 -28.71 -2.72 10.63
N VAL A 401 -27.41 -2.89 10.46
CA VAL A 401 -26.66 -3.97 11.11
C VAL A 401 -25.31 -3.47 11.61
N VAL A 402 -24.97 -3.76 12.86
CA VAL A 402 -23.64 -3.53 13.44
C VAL A 402 -23.09 -4.84 14.01
N LEU A 403 -21.85 -5.16 13.62
CA LEU A 403 -21.09 -6.27 14.18
C LEU A 403 -20.14 -5.77 15.26
N VAL A 404 -20.28 -6.28 16.47
CA VAL A 404 -19.34 -6.08 17.57
C VAL A 404 -18.44 -7.29 17.66
N THR A 405 -17.17 -7.10 17.36
CA THR A 405 -16.12 -8.14 17.41
C THR A 405 -15.40 -8.13 18.77
N GLN A 406 -14.55 -9.11 18.99
CA GLN A 406 -13.73 -9.22 20.19
C GLN A 406 -12.66 -8.11 20.30
N GLU A 407 -12.19 -7.58 19.17
CA GLU A 407 -11.19 -6.50 19.14
C GLU A 407 -11.87 -5.14 19.21
N HIS A 408 -11.60 -4.38 20.26
CA HIS A 408 -12.14 -3.05 20.48
C HIS A 408 -11.06 -1.99 20.20
N HIS A 409 -11.09 -1.42 18.99
CA HIS A 409 -10.11 -0.42 18.61
C HIS A 409 -10.42 0.97 19.20
N VAL A 410 -9.40 1.57 19.82
CA VAL A 410 -9.43 2.96 20.28
C VAL A 410 -8.49 3.76 19.38
N PHE A 411 -9.05 4.75 18.69
CA PHE A 411 -8.31 5.63 17.80
C PHE A 411 -7.54 6.69 18.59
N LEU A 412 -6.42 7.15 18.02
CA LEU A 412 -5.71 8.32 18.51
C LEU A 412 -6.62 9.54 18.45
N GLY A 413 -6.75 10.26 19.57
CA GLY A 413 -7.63 11.41 19.70
C GLY A 413 -8.35 11.41 21.05
N THR A 414 -9.27 12.32 21.24
CA THR A 414 -10.01 12.46 22.51
C THR A 414 -11.05 11.36 22.68
N VAL A 415 -11.57 11.18 23.91
CA VAL A 415 -12.76 10.35 24.18
C VAL A 415 -13.91 10.79 23.28
N ARG A 416 -14.14 12.10 23.16
CA ARG A 416 -15.16 12.70 22.28
C ARG A 416 -14.97 12.26 20.85
N ASP A 417 -13.76 12.41 20.28
CA ASP A 417 -13.48 12.03 18.89
C ASP A 417 -13.78 10.55 18.66
N ASN A 418 -13.43 9.71 19.61
CA ASN A 418 -13.71 8.28 19.56
C ASN A 418 -15.20 7.94 19.59
N LEU A 419 -16.03 8.71 20.24
CA LEU A 419 -17.48 8.52 20.27
C LEU A 419 -18.16 9.09 19.03
N LEU A 420 -17.73 10.27 18.54
CA LEU A 420 -18.26 10.91 17.35
C LEU A 420 -18.06 10.10 16.05
N ILE A 421 -17.20 9.07 16.07
CA ILE A 421 -17.09 8.10 14.96
C ILE A 421 -18.45 7.45 14.64
N ALA A 422 -19.26 7.19 15.66
CA ALA A 422 -20.57 6.55 15.51
C ALA A 422 -21.64 7.54 15.02
N GLU A 423 -21.63 8.76 15.55
CA GLU A 423 -22.56 9.82 15.23
C GLU A 423 -21.83 11.18 15.25
N PRO A 424 -21.38 11.70 14.08
CA PRO A 424 -20.55 12.90 13.99
C PRO A 424 -21.20 14.16 14.57
N ASP A 425 -22.54 14.25 14.56
CA ASP A 425 -23.31 15.43 14.99
C ASP A 425 -23.87 15.27 16.42
N ALA A 426 -23.45 14.25 17.18
CA ALA A 426 -23.95 14.02 18.53
C ALA A 426 -23.52 15.15 19.48
N THR A 427 -24.49 15.66 20.27
CA THR A 427 -24.23 16.64 21.32
C THR A 427 -23.55 15.99 22.53
N ASP A 428 -22.85 16.78 23.34
CA ASP A 428 -22.22 16.30 24.57
C ASP A 428 -23.19 15.57 25.49
N ASP A 429 -24.43 16.04 25.61
CA ASP A 429 -25.45 15.39 26.41
C ASP A 429 -25.75 13.96 25.91
N ARG A 430 -25.78 13.75 24.60
CA ARG A 430 -25.94 12.42 23.99
C ARG A 430 -24.72 11.54 24.22
N LEU A 431 -23.52 12.11 24.16
CA LEU A 431 -22.28 11.37 24.45
C LEU A 431 -22.26 10.90 25.91
N TRP A 432 -22.62 11.78 26.85
CA TRP A 432 -22.72 11.42 28.26
C TRP A 432 -23.82 10.39 28.54
N ALA A 433 -24.98 10.52 27.91
CA ALA A 433 -26.05 9.54 28.01
C ALA A 433 -25.62 8.15 27.51
N ALA A 434 -24.89 8.10 26.39
CA ALA A 434 -24.36 6.85 25.87
C ALA A 434 -23.30 6.22 26.80
N LEU A 435 -22.42 7.03 27.39
CA LEU A 435 -21.44 6.57 28.37
C LEU A 435 -22.12 6.06 29.66
N ALA A 436 -23.17 6.75 30.13
CA ALA A 436 -23.94 6.33 31.28
C ALA A 436 -24.64 4.99 31.03
N ALA A 437 -25.23 4.81 29.85
CA ALA A 437 -25.91 3.56 29.46
C ALA A 437 -24.98 2.33 29.53
N VAL A 438 -23.70 2.51 29.24
CA VAL A 438 -22.69 1.43 29.26
C VAL A 438 -21.84 1.42 30.55
N GLY A 439 -22.19 2.22 31.55
CA GLY A 439 -21.46 2.32 32.83
C GLY A 439 -20.04 2.88 32.69
N ALA A 440 -19.81 3.72 31.69
CA ALA A 440 -18.50 4.34 31.41
C ALA A 440 -18.40 5.79 31.91
N GLU A 441 -19.51 6.37 32.35
CA GLU A 441 -19.59 7.79 32.74
C GLU A 441 -18.62 8.13 33.89
N GLU A 442 -18.55 7.30 34.92
CA GLU A 442 -17.77 7.54 36.13
C GLU A 442 -16.28 7.68 35.81
N TRP A 443 -15.69 6.68 35.15
CA TRP A 443 -14.27 6.71 34.85
C TRP A 443 -13.90 7.80 33.81
N VAL A 444 -14.83 8.15 32.88
CA VAL A 444 -14.57 9.25 31.94
C VAL A 444 -14.59 10.59 32.66
N ARG A 445 -15.47 10.79 33.67
CA ARG A 445 -15.48 12.00 34.51
C ARG A 445 -14.24 12.12 35.40
N GLU A 446 -13.62 11.02 35.80
CA GLU A 446 -12.38 10.98 36.57
C GLU A 446 -11.13 11.33 35.72
N LEU A 447 -11.24 11.31 34.39
CA LEU A 447 -10.13 11.72 33.53
C LEU A 447 -9.89 13.24 33.64
N PRO A 448 -8.63 13.70 33.49
CA PRO A 448 -8.26 15.10 33.69
C PRO A 448 -9.12 16.11 32.93
N ASP A 449 -9.46 15.82 31.68
CA ASP A 449 -10.24 16.68 30.78
C ASP A 449 -11.57 16.03 30.35
N GLY A 450 -12.04 14.99 31.05
CA GLY A 450 -13.28 14.27 30.76
C GLY A 450 -13.34 13.81 29.30
N LEU A 451 -14.37 14.23 28.54
CA LEU A 451 -14.51 13.92 27.10
C LEU A 451 -13.35 14.46 26.23
N GLY A 452 -12.63 15.49 26.72
CA GLY A 452 -11.48 16.08 26.02
C GLY A 452 -10.17 15.34 26.25
N THR A 453 -10.12 14.33 27.10
CA THR A 453 -8.89 13.59 27.40
C THR A 453 -8.43 12.79 26.18
N GLU A 454 -7.15 12.95 25.80
CA GLU A 454 -6.53 12.20 24.71
C GLU A 454 -6.31 10.73 25.08
N LEU A 455 -6.72 9.83 24.19
CA LEU A 455 -6.53 8.39 24.26
C LEU A 455 -5.53 7.94 23.20
N GLY A 456 -4.75 6.89 23.52
CA GLY A 456 -3.76 6.32 22.61
C GLY A 456 -2.40 7.02 22.66
N GLY A 457 -1.40 6.52 21.96
CA GLY A 457 -0.02 7.04 22.00
C GLY A 457 0.61 6.95 23.40
N ASP A 458 1.23 8.04 23.84
CA ASP A 458 1.79 8.21 25.19
C ASP A 458 0.73 8.70 26.20
N GLY A 459 -0.52 8.91 25.77
CA GLY A 459 -1.65 9.31 26.61
C GLY A 459 -2.23 8.14 27.41
N SER A 460 -3.41 8.37 28.01
CA SER A 460 -4.12 7.34 28.77
C SER A 460 -4.49 6.17 27.85
N ARG A 461 -3.93 4.97 28.10
CA ARG A 461 -4.37 3.75 27.43
C ARG A 461 -5.69 3.29 28.04
N ALA A 462 -6.74 3.24 27.25
CA ALA A 462 -7.91 2.49 27.64
C ALA A 462 -7.51 1.01 27.72
N ASP A 463 -7.57 0.40 28.91
CA ASP A 463 -7.42 -1.03 29.08
C ASP A 463 -8.55 -1.79 28.37
N GLY A 464 -8.44 -3.11 28.27
CA GLY A 464 -9.43 -3.93 27.55
C GLY A 464 -10.89 -3.63 27.95
N PRO A 465 -11.23 -3.58 29.24
CA PRO A 465 -12.59 -3.26 29.71
C PRO A 465 -13.08 -1.87 29.29
N ARG A 466 -12.24 -0.83 29.41
CA ARG A 466 -12.58 0.56 29.01
C ARG A 466 -12.74 0.69 27.51
N ALA A 467 -11.86 0.04 26.72
CA ALA A 467 -11.98 -0.02 25.27
C ALA A 467 -13.30 -0.68 24.83
N GLN A 468 -13.72 -1.74 25.53
CA GLN A 468 -15.00 -2.41 25.29
C GLN A 468 -16.19 -1.50 25.62
N GLN A 469 -16.17 -0.79 26.76
CA GLN A 469 -17.20 0.17 27.10
C GLN A 469 -17.33 1.30 26.05
N LEU A 470 -16.21 1.82 25.53
CA LEU A 470 -16.24 2.79 24.45
C LEU A 470 -16.85 2.22 23.15
N ALA A 471 -16.53 0.96 22.82
CA ALA A 471 -17.13 0.29 21.67
C ALA A 471 -18.65 0.12 21.83
N LEU A 472 -19.12 -0.26 23.02
CA LEU A 472 -20.55 -0.36 23.33
C LEU A 472 -21.23 1.02 23.32
N ALA A 473 -20.59 2.07 23.83
CA ALA A 473 -21.12 3.45 23.75
C ALA A 473 -21.31 3.90 22.30
N ARG A 474 -20.39 3.53 21.39
CA ARG A 474 -20.55 3.75 19.94
C ARG A 474 -21.77 3.03 19.38
N VAL A 475 -22.07 1.82 19.83
CA VAL A 475 -23.28 1.08 19.42
C VAL A 475 -24.55 1.78 19.90
N VAL A 476 -24.55 2.30 21.15
CA VAL A 476 -25.68 3.10 21.67
C VAL A 476 -25.92 4.33 20.81
N LEU A 477 -24.87 5.04 20.43
CA LEU A 477 -24.94 6.24 19.58
C LEU A 477 -25.41 5.92 18.16
N ALA A 478 -24.91 4.83 17.57
CA ALA A 478 -25.25 4.42 16.21
C ALA A 478 -26.70 3.91 16.09
N ASP A 479 -27.27 3.44 17.19
CA ASP A 479 -28.67 2.94 17.31
C ASP A 479 -29.10 2.01 16.16
N PRO A 480 -28.41 0.88 15.90
CA PRO A 480 -28.74 -0.01 14.81
C PRO A 480 -30.00 -0.85 15.10
N HIS A 481 -30.73 -1.22 14.05
CA HIS A 481 -31.89 -2.13 14.17
C HIS A 481 -31.48 -3.55 14.58
N THR A 482 -30.37 -4.05 14.04
CA THR A 482 -29.81 -5.37 14.34
C THR A 482 -28.40 -5.28 14.89
N LEU A 483 -28.15 -5.98 15.98
CA LEU A 483 -26.84 -6.10 16.61
C LEU A 483 -26.33 -7.54 16.51
N ILE A 484 -25.14 -7.72 15.96
CA ILE A 484 -24.44 -9.01 15.91
C ILE A 484 -23.30 -8.96 16.92
N LEU A 485 -23.29 -9.90 17.86
CA LEU A 485 -22.28 -10.01 18.93
C LEU A 485 -21.41 -11.24 18.67
N ASP A 486 -20.14 -11.05 18.37
CA ASP A 486 -19.16 -12.15 18.23
C ASP A 486 -18.17 -12.09 19.39
N GLU A 487 -18.33 -13.01 20.38
CA GLU A 487 -17.52 -13.11 21.61
C GLU A 487 -17.40 -11.83 22.46
N ALA A 488 -18.34 -10.91 22.36
CA ALA A 488 -18.27 -9.58 22.97
C ALA A 488 -18.10 -9.55 24.51
N THR A 489 -18.16 -10.70 25.22
CA THR A 489 -18.08 -10.77 26.69
C THR A 489 -16.97 -11.68 27.22
N ALA A 490 -16.07 -12.19 26.38
CA ALA A 490 -15.14 -13.28 26.76
C ALA A 490 -14.01 -12.86 27.73
N LEU A 491 -13.66 -11.56 27.82
CA LEU A 491 -12.44 -11.10 28.53
C LEU A 491 -12.67 -10.42 29.88
N LEU A 492 -13.89 -10.47 30.47
CA LEU A 492 -14.21 -9.67 31.65
C LEU A 492 -14.04 -10.45 32.95
N ASP A 493 -13.37 -9.80 33.92
CA ASP A 493 -13.37 -10.20 35.36
C ASP A 493 -14.80 -10.27 35.90
N PRO A 494 -15.16 -11.26 36.77
CA PRO A 494 -16.51 -11.48 37.26
C PRO A 494 -17.20 -10.30 37.95
N THR A 495 -16.44 -9.32 38.47
CA THR A 495 -17.00 -8.10 39.07
C THR A 495 -17.34 -7.05 38.02
N THR A 496 -16.51 -6.88 37.02
CA THR A 496 -16.73 -6.00 35.88
C THR A 496 -17.77 -6.59 34.90
N ALA A 497 -17.85 -7.93 34.80
CA ALA A 497 -18.82 -8.63 33.97
C ALA A 497 -20.28 -8.25 34.31
N ARG A 498 -20.64 -8.15 35.58
CA ARG A 498 -22.01 -7.78 35.99
C ARG A 498 -22.42 -6.35 35.60
N HIS A 499 -21.50 -5.40 35.62
CA HIS A 499 -21.76 -4.04 35.15
C HIS A 499 -21.90 -4.01 33.62
N THR A 500 -21.04 -4.72 32.92
CA THR A 500 -21.07 -4.80 31.44
C THR A 500 -22.28 -5.62 30.96
N GLU A 501 -22.70 -6.67 31.68
CA GLU A 501 -23.92 -7.42 31.36
C GLU A 501 -25.19 -6.56 31.50
N ARG A 502 -25.27 -5.70 32.51
CA ARG A 502 -26.38 -4.73 32.65
C ARG A 502 -26.35 -3.67 31.55
N ALA A 503 -25.14 -3.15 31.23
CA ALA A 503 -24.94 -2.22 30.15
C ALA A 503 -25.30 -2.85 28.80
N LEU A 504 -24.88 -4.10 28.57
CA LEU A 504 -25.24 -4.83 27.36
C LEU A 504 -26.76 -5.08 27.29
N ALA A 505 -27.42 -5.46 28.41
CA ALA A 505 -28.86 -5.66 28.46
C ALA A 505 -29.63 -4.40 28.05
N ALA A 506 -29.21 -3.21 28.52
CA ALA A 506 -29.80 -1.92 28.13
C ALA A 506 -29.58 -1.61 26.64
N VAL A 507 -28.42 -1.97 26.08
CA VAL A 507 -28.12 -1.82 24.64
C VAL A 507 -28.95 -2.76 23.77
N LEU A 508 -29.32 -3.93 24.30
CA LEU A 508 -30.06 -4.98 23.58
C LEU A 508 -31.59 -4.80 23.59
N GLU A 509 -32.11 -3.96 24.47
CA GLU A 509 -33.56 -3.79 24.64
C GLU A 509 -34.19 -3.22 23.37
N GLY A 510 -35.24 -3.92 22.88
CA GLY A 510 -36.01 -3.49 21.69
C GLY A 510 -35.33 -3.72 20.33
N ARG A 511 -34.14 -4.32 20.27
CA ARG A 511 -33.40 -4.58 19.04
C ARG A 511 -33.38 -6.05 18.65
N THR A 512 -33.18 -6.33 17.38
CA THR A 512 -32.83 -7.67 16.90
C THR A 512 -31.40 -7.99 17.31
N VAL A 513 -31.18 -9.14 17.93
CA VAL A 513 -29.86 -9.54 18.45
C VAL A 513 -29.47 -10.91 17.90
N ILE A 514 -28.31 -10.99 17.27
CA ILE A 514 -27.70 -12.25 16.86
C ILE A 514 -26.41 -12.43 17.66
N ALA A 515 -26.40 -13.38 18.60
CA ALA A 515 -25.25 -13.60 19.48
C ALA A 515 -24.55 -14.92 19.15
N VAL A 516 -23.26 -14.86 18.82
CA VAL A 516 -22.42 -16.08 18.78
C VAL A 516 -22.13 -16.49 20.21
N ALA A 517 -22.81 -17.54 20.68
CA ALA A 517 -22.78 -17.94 22.07
C ALA A 517 -21.59 -18.87 22.34
N HIS A 518 -20.71 -18.42 23.23
CA HIS A 518 -19.67 -19.20 23.88
C HIS A 518 -19.98 -19.44 25.36
N ARG A 519 -21.13 -18.92 25.87
CA ARG A 519 -21.60 -19.08 27.23
C ARG A 519 -23.02 -19.65 27.25
N LEU A 520 -23.27 -20.54 28.17
CA LEU A 520 -24.54 -21.26 28.37
C LEU A 520 -25.77 -20.34 28.44
N HIS A 521 -25.72 -19.30 29.28
CA HIS A 521 -26.86 -18.43 29.53
C HIS A 521 -27.29 -17.65 28.26
N THR A 522 -26.37 -17.31 27.38
CA THR A 522 -26.69 -16.59 26.12
C THR A 522 -27.59 -17.44 25.20
N ALA A 523 -27.37 -18.77 25.18
CA ALA A 523 -28.19 -19.68 24.38
C ALA A 523 -29.52 -19.99 25.07
N HIS A 524 -29.54 -20.03 26.42
CA HIS A 524 -30.77 -20.28 27.20
C HIS A 524 -31.75 -19.10 27.09
N ASP A 525 -31.25 -17.87 27.15
CA ASP A 525 -32.09 -16.67 27.21
C ASP A 525 -32.51 -16.15 25.82
N ALA A 526 -32.13 -16.85 24.73
CA ALA A 526 -32.48 -16.53 23.37
C ALA A 526 -33.89 -17.04 22.98
N ASP A 527 -34.60 -16.32 22.13
CA ASP A 527 -35.88 -16.74 21.57
C ASP A 527 -35.75 -18.01 20.73
N ARG A 528 -34.64 -18.08 19.95
CA ARG A 528 -34.26 -19.27 19.17
C ARG A 528 -32.76 -19.48 19.22
N VAL A 529 -32.37 -20.74 19.04
CA VAL A 529 -30.99 -21.18 18.91
C VAL A 529 -30.77 -21.81 17.55
N ALA A 530 -29.76 -21.34 16.84
CA ALA A 530 -29.27 -21.86 15.57
C ALA A 530 -27.99 -22.67 15.81
N VAL A 531 -28.00 -23.95 15.53
CA VAL A 531 -26.85 -24.85 15.71
C VAL A 531 -26.12 -25.01 14.39
N MET A 532 -24.87 -24.61 14.38
CA MET A 532 -24.00 -24.72 13.22
C MET A 532 -23.07 -25.93 13.36
N GLU A 533 -23.05 -26.82 12.38
CA GLU A 533 -22.10 -27.92 12.23
C GLU A 533 -21.57 -28.02 10.82
N ASP A 534 -20.27 -28.20 10.66
CA ASP A 534 -19.59 -28.38 9.36
C ASP A 534 -20.02 -27.37 8.26
N GLY A 535 -20.26 -26.14 8.66
CA GLY A 535 -20.67 -25.05 7.76
C GLY A 535 -22.14 -25.07 7.33
N ARG A 536 -22.99 -25.83 8.02
CA ARG A 536 -24.44 -25.93 7.78
C ARG A 536 -25.23 -25.58 9.02
N LEU A 537 -26.46 -25.15 8.83
CA LEU A 537 -27.44 -25.05 9.91
C LEU A 537 -28.01 -26.47 10.17
N ALA A 538 -27.61 -27.07 11.30
CA ALA A 538 -28.03 -28.42 11.66
C ALA A 538 -29.39 -28.42 12.37
N GLU A 539 -29.59 -27.50 13.32
CA GLU A 539 -30.81 -27.41 14.13
C GLU A 539 -31.23 -25.95 14.33
N LEU A 540 -32.52 -25.69 14.43
CA LEU A 540 -33.09 -24.37 14.71
C LEU A 540 -34.37 -24.53 15.52
N GLY A 541 -34.43 -23.96 16.73
CA GLY A 541 -35.59 -24.05 17.61
C GLY A 541 -35.38 -23.30 18.91
N THR A 542 -36.33 -23.37 19.83
CA THR A 542 -36.16 -22.84 21.17
C THR A 542 -35.24 -23.75 22.01
N HIS A 543 -34.69 -23.22 23.09
CA HIS A 543 -33.85 -23.99 24.02
C HIS A 543 -34.51 -25.32 24.42
N ASP A 544 -35.77 -25.26 24.90
CA ASP A 544 -36.50 -26.42 25.39
C ASP A 544 -36.78 -27.46 24.31
N GLU A 545 -37.15 -27.01 23.09
CA GLU A 545 -37.36 -27.90 21.94
C GLU A 545 -36.09 -28.65 21.56
N LEU A 546 -34.96 -27.96 21.50
CA LEU A 546 -33.69 -28.55 21.10
C LEU A 546 -33.08 -29.47 22.16
N VAL A 547 -33.25 -29.15 23.44
CA VAL A 547 -32.88 -30.06 24.54
C VAL A 547 -33.72 -31.32 24.50
N ALA A 548 -35.07 -31.19 24.32
CA ALA A 548 -35.98 -32.31 24.24
C ALA A 548 -35.73 -33.20 23.01
N ALA A 549 -35.29 -32.62 21.89
CA ALA A 549 -34.94 -33.35 20.66
C ALA A 549 -33.71 -34.28 20.83
N GLY A 550 -32.85 -34.02 21.83
CA GLY A 550 -31.69 -34.86 22.14
C GLY A 550 -30.58 -34.84 21.06
N GLY A 551 -30.58 -33.82 20.22
CA GLY A 551 -29.67 -33.68 19.07
C GLY A 551 -28.30 -33.04 19.40
N ALA A 552 -27.71 -32.38 18.44
CA ALA A 552 -26.40 -31.70 18.56
C ALA A 552 -26.40 -30.64 19.66
N TYR A 553 -27.50 -29.86 19.76
CA TYR A 553 -27.64 -28.86 20.83
C TYR A 553 -27.66 -29.48 22.22
N ALA A 554 -28.44 -30.54 22.42
CA ALA A 554 -28.53 -31.24 23.71
C ALA A 554 -27.16 -31.83 24.12
N ALA A 555 -26.39 -32.34 23.18
CA ALA A 555 -25.04 -32.84 23.41
C ALA A 555 -24.06 -31.71 23.81
N LEU A 556 -24.11 -30.57 23.15
CA LEU A 556 -23.34 -29.36 23.49
C LEU A 556 -23.73 -28.86 24.89
N TRP A 557 -25.02 -28.77 25.17
CA TRP A 557 -25.56 -28.32 26.45
C TRP A 557 -25.11 -29.22 27.60
N GLY A 558 -25.20 -30.57 27.44
CA GLY A 558 -24.72 -31.55 28.40
C GLY A 558 -23.21 -31.45 28.66
N SER A 559 -22.43 -31.24 27.61
CA SER A 559 -20.97 -31.06 27.74
C SER A 559 -20.60 -29.79 28.52
N TRP A 560 -21.37 -28.72 28.38
CA TRP A 560 -21.17 -27.46 29.10
C TRP A 560 -21.56 -27.53 30.57
N HIS A 561 -22.52 -28.43 30.98
CA HIS A 561 -22.90 -28.64 32.36
C HIS A 561 -22.08 -29.71 33.07
N GLY A 562 -21.13 -30.38 32.40
CA GLY A 562 -20.29 -31.41 32.99
C GLY A 562 -21.02 -32.75 33.23
N GLU A 563 -22.19 -32.95 32.59
CA GLU A 563 -22.86 -34.25 32.57
C GLU A 563 -22.14 -35.17 31.57
N THR A 564 -21.08 -35.83 32.03
CA THR A 564 -20.51 -37.00 31.35
C THR A 564 -21.61 -38.06 31.30
N ARG A 565 -22.12 -38.40 30.11
CA ARG A 565 -22.84 -39.65 29.88
C ARG A 565 -21.93 -40.78 30.36
N GLU A 566 -22.25 -41.38 31.51
CA GLU A 566 -21.80 -42.72 31.85
C GLU A 566 -22.27 -43.63 30.71
N THR A 567 -21.35 -44.08 29.87
CA THR A 567 -21.60 -45.19 28.94
C THR A 567 -21.99 -46.38 29.79
N PRO A 568 -23.19 -47.00 29.59
CA PRO A 568 -23.50 -48.24 30.28
C PRO A 568 -22.51 -49.29 29.80
N SER A 569 -21.67 -49.76 30.72
CA SER A 569 -20.83 -50.93 30.56
C SER A 569 -21.75 -52.15 30.41
N GLY A 570 -21.87 -52.60 29.14
CA GLY A 570 -22.42 -53.89 28.77
C GLY A 570 -21.33 -54.81 28.30
#